data_7e996d7338d750f729341d41f7d9fb59
#
_entry.id   7e996d7338d750f729341d41f7d9fb59
#
_cell.length_a   1.000
_cell.length_b   1.000
_cell.length_c   1.000
_cell.angle_alpha   90.00
_cell.angle_beta   90.00
_cell.angle_gamma   90.00
#
_symmetry.space_group_name_H-M   'P 1'
#
loop_
_entity.id
_entity.type
_entity.pdbx_description
1 polymer ?
#
loop_
_entity_poly.entity_id
_entity_poly.type
_entity_poly.pdbx_seq_one_letter_code
_entity_poly.pdbx_strand_id
1 'polypeptide(L)'
;MAQGIVFICHASKDEDYVGPLLELVKPVIHSTLTDLRLWEDSQIYAGEQWDESVQAAIDQAVAAVVLVSTNLLNASYALEKELPKLLSRALRKELTIMCLYVKPSLADQYVFKVPVGKASQEVALTAFQGLNSPLKPLSTIINKHKREEALEQAGRKLVATLKTLKRPKKRR
;
A
#
# COMPACT_ATOMS: atom_id res chain seq x y z
N MET A 1 12.04 -9.47 -18.26
CA MET A 1 12.30 -8.25 -17.46
C MET A 1 11.48 -8.28 -16.20
N ALA A 2 12.08 -7.95 -15.09
CA ALA A 2 11.33 -7.84 -13.83
C ALA A 2 10.38 -6.64 -13.89
N GLN A 3 9.11 -6.87 -13.59
CA GLN A 3 8.13 -5.81 -13.42
C GLN A 3 8.34 -5.15 -12.05
N GLY A 4 8.11 -3.83 -11.97
CA GLY A 4 8.02 -3.15 -10.69
C GLY A 4 6.79 -3.62 -9.91
N ILE A 5 6.94 -3.80 -8.61
CA ILE A 5 5.86 -4.27 -7.76
C ILE A 5 5.18 -3.09 -7.07
N VAL A 6 3.85 -3.06 -7.12
CA VAL A 6 3.00 -2.23 -6.26
C VAL A 6 2.49 -3.14 -5.14
N PHE A 7 3.03 -2.95 -3.95
CA PHE A 7 2.74 -3.79 -2.80
C PHE A 7 1.46 -3.31 -2.10
N ILE A 8 0.53 -4.23 -1.85
CA ILE A 8 -0.70 -3.93 -1.12
C ILE A 8 -0.54 -4.45 0.31
N CYS A 9 -0.38 -3.53 1.27
CA CYS A 9 -0.24 -3.85 2.68
C CYS A 9 -1.59 -3.68 3.38
N HIS A 10 -2.08 -4.76 3.98
CA HIS A 10 -3.36 -4.74 4.69
C HIS A 10 -3.40 -5.79 5.79
N ALA A 11 -4.28 -5.57 6.77
CA ALA A 11 -4.64 -6.62 7.73
C ALA A 11 -5.58 -7.63 7.06
N SER A 12 -5.50 -8.91 7.45
CA SER A 12 -6.37 -9.95 6.91
C SER A 12 -7.87 -9.64 7.11
N LYS A 13 -8.22 -8.99 8.20
CA LYS A 13 -9.59 -8.56 8.50
C LYS A 13 -10.13 -7.49 7.56
N ASP A 14 -9.27 -6.82 6.79
CA ASP A 14 -9.63 -5.77 5.85
C ASP A 14 -9.62 -6.25 4.39
N GLU A 15 -9.53 -7.54 4.16
CA GLU A 15 -9.44 -8.13 2.81
C GLU A 15 -10.61 -7.71 1.91
N ASP A 16 -11.80 -7.49 2.48
CA ASP A 16 -12.99 -7.05 1.74
C ASP A 16 -12.79 -5.70 0.99
N TYR A 17 -11.83 -4.89 1.40
CA TYR A 17 -11.49 -3.63 0.71
C TYR A 17 -10.46 -3.81 -0.39
N VAL A 18 -9.70 -4.88 -0.35
CA VAL A 18 -8.64 -5.16 -1.34
C VAL A 18 -9.22 -5.51 -2.70
N GLY A 19 -10.18 -6.44 -2.74
CA GLY A 19 -10.80 -6.90 -3.98
C GLY A 19 -11.37 -5.76 -4.83
N PRO A 20 -12.27 -4.91 -4.27
CA PRO A 20 -12.84 -3.79 -5.02
C PRO A 20 -11.80 -2.79 -5.54
N LEU A 21 -10.76 -2.50 -4.76
CA LEU A 21 -9.67 -1.64 -5.22
C LEU A 21 -8.93 -2.26 -6.41
N LEU A 22 -8.57 -3.53 -6.30
CA LEU A 22 -7.87 -4.23 -7.37
C LEU A 22 -8.69 -4.32 -8.66
N GLU A 23 -10.00 -4.58 -8.55
CA GLU A 23 -10.91 -4.62 -9.70
C GLU A 23 -10.93 -3.30 -10.47
N LEU A 24 -10.84 -2.17 -9.76
CA LEU A 24 -10.81 -0.85 -10.38
C LEU A 24 -9.51 -0.60 -11.13
N VAL A 25 -8.37 -0.95 -10.54
CA VAL A 25 -7.06 -0.50 -11.04
C VAL A 25 -6.39 -1.51 -11.96
N LYS A 26 -6.68 -2.80 -11.83
CA LYS A 26 -6.08 -3.85 -12.69
C LYS A 26 -6.21 -3.58 -14.18
N PRO A 27 -7.39 -3.24 -14.72
CA PRO A 27 -7.52 -3.01 -16.17
C PRO A 27 -6.61 -1.89 -16.67
N VAL A 28 -6.47 -0.83 -15.88
CA VAL A 28 -5.61 0.31 -16.25
C VAL A 28 -4.14 -0.07 -16.20
N ILE A 29 -3.73 -0.82 -15.17
CA ILE A 29 -2.35 -1.29 -15.04
C ILE A 29 -2.00 -2.21 -16.22
N HIS A 30 -2.89 -3.14 -16.57
CA HIS A 30 -2.66 -4.05 -17.69
C HIS A 30 -2.60 -3.34 -19.05
N SER A 31 -3.30 -2.21 -19.22
CA SER A 31 -3.35 -1.50 -20.49
C SER A 31 -2.28 -0.43 -20.65
N THR A 32 -1.98 0.33 -19.60
CA THR A 32 -1.12 1.52 -19.70
C THR A 32 0.10 1.51 -18.79
N LEU A 33 0.15 0.63 -17.81
CA LEU A 33 1.24 0.52 -16.83
C LEU A 33 1.79 -0.91 -16.81
N THR A 34 2.09 -1.43 -17.99
CA THR A 34 2.44 -2.84 -18.21
C THR A 34 3.76 -3.27 -17.57
N ASP A 35 4.56 -2.33 -17.14
CA ASP A 35 5.81 -2.54 -16.39
C ASP A 35 5.60 -2.63 -14.88
N LEU A 36 4.35 -2.53 -14.42
CA LEU A 36 3.97 -2.69 -13.02
C LEU A 36 3.12 -3.94 -12.80
N ARG A 37 3.22 -4.49 -11.60
CA ARG A 37 2.42 -5.63 -11.15
C ARG A 37 1.92 -5.36 -9.74
N LEU A 38 0.61 -5.54 -9.54
CA LEU A 38 0.02 -5.50 -8.20
C LEU A 38 0.37 -6.79 -7.45
N TRP A 39 0.73 -6.66 -6.20
CA TRP A 39 1.07 -7.79 -5.35
C TRP A 39 0.35 -7.69 -4.01
N GLU A 40 -0.31 -8.77 -3.62
CA GLU A 40 -0.91 -8.94 -2.29
C GLU A 40 -0.63 -10.35 -1.77
N ASP A 41 -0.63 -10.52 -0.45
CA ASP A 41 -0.25 -11.79 0.18
C ASP A 41 -1.27 -12.91 0.00
N SER A 42 -2.54 -12.61 -0.29
CA SER A 42 -3.55 -13.63 -0.59
C SER A 42 -3.25 -14.43 -1.88
N GLN A 43 -2.33 -13.94 -2.73
CA GLN A 43 -1.87 -14.63 -3.93
C GLN A 43 -0.87 -15.75 -3.63
N ILE A 44 -0.44 -15.88 -2.39
CA ILE A 44 0.52 -16.90 -1.99
C ILE A 44 -0.23 -18.04 -1.32
N TYR A 45 -0.05 -19.25 -1.84
CA TYR A 45 -0.56 -20.44 -1.20
C TYR A 45 0.10 -20.62 0.17
N ALA A 46 -0.68 -20.93 1.19
CA ALA A 46 -0.18 -21.19 2.53
C ALA A 46 0.90 -22.30 2.48
N GLY A 47 2.13 -21.93 2.84
CA GLY A 47 3.27 -22.84 2.78
C GLY A 47 4.54 -22.20 3.34
N GLU A 48 5.62 -22.96 3.35
CA GLU A 48 6.89 -22.63 4.00
C GLU A 48 7.59 -21.37 3.46
N GLN A 49 7.24 -20.92 2.27
CA GLN A 49 7.89 -19.78 1.60
C GLN A 49 7.08 -18.48 1.63
N TRP A 50 6.02 -18.43 2.44
CA TRP A 50 5.15 -17.26 2.49
C TRP A 50 5.91 -16.00 2.91
N ASP A 51 6.66 -16.06 4.02
CA ASP A 51 7.44 -14.92 4.53
C ASP A 51 8.51 -14.46 3.54
N GLU A 52 9.25 -15.40 2.95
CA GLU A 52 10.27 -15.09 1.93
C GLU A 52 9.67 -14.39 0.71
N SER A 53 8.49 -14.83 0.25
CA SER A 53 7.80 -14.22 -0.88
C SER A 53 7.34 -12.80 -0.58
N VAL A 54 6.82 -12.56 0.62
CA VAL A 54 6.45 -11.22 1.09
C VAL A 54 7.68 -10.31 1.14
N GLN A 55 8.77 -10.76 1.72
CA GLN A 55 9.99 -9.98 1.84
C GLN A 55 10.61 -9.66 0.47
N ALA A 56 10.60 -10.62 -0.44
CA ALA A 56 11.07 -10.40 -1.82
C ALA A 56 10.20 -9.36 -2.55
N ALA A 57 8.88 -9.41 -2.35
CA ALA A 57 7.97 -8.43 -2.93
C ALA A 57 8.22 -7.03 -2.38
N ILE A 58 8.46 -6.90 -1.07
CA ILE A 58 8.81 -5.62 -0.43
C ILE A 58 10.12 -5.07 -1.01
N ASP A 59 11.12 -5.90 -1.19
CA ASP A 59 12.42 -5.49 -1.73
C ASP A 59 12.31 -5.00 -3.18
N GLN A 60 11.38 -5.52 -3.94
CA GLN A 60 11.14 -5.16 -5.35
C GLN A 60 10.09 -4.07 -5.52
N ALA A 61 9.41 -3.64 -4.45
CA ALA A 61 8.33 -2.68 -4.54
C ALA A 61 8.85 -1.30 -4.97
N VAL A 62 8.16 -0.69 -5.93
CA VAL A 62 8.37 0.70 -6.35
C VAL A 62 7.33 1.63 -5.74
N ALA A 63 6.22 1.06 -5.29
CA ALA A 63 5.16 1.74 -4.57
C ALA A 63 4.49 0.76 -3.60
N ALA A 64 3.84 1.28 -2.59
CA ALA A 64 3.01 0.51 -1.69
C ALA A 64 1.70 1.26 -1.40
N VAL A 65 0.61 0.51 -1.39
CA VAL A 65 -0.68 0.99 -0.92
C VAL A 65 -0.92 0.37 0.45
N VAL A 66 -1.08 1.19 1.46
CA VAL A 66 -1.33 0.75 2.83
C VAL A 66 -2.80 0.99 3.15
N LEU A 67 -3.55 -0.07 3.42
CA LEU A 67 -4.94 0.02 3.87
C LEU A 67 -4.95 0.29 5.38
N VAL A 68 -5.24 1.53 5.74
CA VAL A 68 -5.14 2.00 7.12
C VAL A 68 -6.44 1.75 7.88
N SER A 69 -6.31 1.08 9.02
CA SER A 69 -7.42 0.72 9.90
C SER A 69 -6.87 0.41 11.29
N THR A 70 -7.75 0.30 12.27
CA THR A 70 -7.38 -0.24 13.58
C THR A 70 -6.92 -1.69 13.47
N ASN A 71 -7.50 -2.47 12.54
CA ASN A 71 -7.06 -3.84 12.30
C ASN A 71 -5.58 -3.91 11.89
N LEU A 72 -5.15 -3.01 11.01
CA LEU A 72 -3.74 -2.93 10.59
C LEU A 72 -2.82 -2.62 11.77
N LEU A 73 -3.22 -1.67 12.61
CA LEU A 73 -2.43 -1.28 13.79
C LEU A 73 -2.40 -2.34 14.90
N ASN A 74 -3.18 -3.42 14.74
CA ASN A 74 -3.14 -4.62 15.60
C ASN A 74 -2.60 -5.85 14.87
N ALA A 75 -2.17 -5.72 13.63
CA ALA A 75 -1.69 -6.84 12.83
C ALA A 75 -0.18 -7.04 13.03
N SER A 76 0.20 -7.98 13.86
CA SER A 76 1.61 -8.21 14.27
C SER A 76 2.55 -8.36 13.08
N TYR A 77 2.20 -9.16 12.08
CA TYR A 77 3.06 -9.37 10.92
C TYR A 77 3.28 -8.07 10.13
N ALA A 78 2.21 -7.33 9.85
CA ALA A 78 2.32 -6.06 9.13
C ALA A 78 3.17 -5.05 9.91
N LEU A 79 2.97 -4.95 11.24
CA LEU A 79 3.70 -4.02 12.09
C LEU A 79 5.17 -4.37 12.27
N GLU A 80 5.51 -5.64 12.28
CA GLU A 80 6.88 -6.11 12.57
C GLU A 80 7.68 -6.40 11.30
N LYS A 81 7.04 -6.92 10.25
CA LYS A 81 7.72 -7.47 9.07
C LYS A 81 7.51 -6.68 7.78
N GLU A 82 6.39 -6.00 7.62
CA GLU A 82 6.08 -5.29 6.38
C GLU A 82 6.32 -3.78 6.51
N LEU A 83 5.59 -3.11 7.39
CA LEU A 83 5.59 -1.65 7.50
C LEU A 83 6.95 -1.05 7.83
N PRO A 84 7.78 -1.59 8.75
CA PRO A 84 9.08 -0.98 9.02
C PRO A 84 9.99 -0.93 7.79
N LYS A 85 9.99 -1.96 6.97
CA LYS A 85 10.77 -2.02 5.75
C LYS A 85 10.23 -1.08 4.66
N LEU A 86 8.92 -1.07 4.46
CA LEU A 86 8.27 -0.16 3.51
C LEU A 86 8.52 1.29 3.90
N LEU A 87 8.34 1.63 5.17
CA LEU A 87 8.57 2.98 5.68
C LEU A 87 10.04 3.41 5.55
N SER A 88 10.97 2.53 5.89
CA SER A 88 12.40 2.80 5.74
C SER A 88 12.76 3.12 4.29
N ARG A 89 12.28 2.31 3.35
CA ARG A 89 12.52 2.54 1.93
C ARG A 89 11.86 3.82 1.42
N ALA A 90 10.66 4.14 1.91
CA ALA A 90 9.97 5.38 1.56
C ALA A 90 10.71 6.62 2.08
N LEU A 91 11.22 6.58 3.30
CA LEU A 91 11.99 7.68 3.88
C LEU A 91 13.33 7.88 3.16
N ARG A 92 13.89 6.81 2.59
CA ARG A 92 15.08 6.89 1.73
C ARG A 92 14.74 7.22 0.27
N LYS A 93 13.49 7.51 -0.03
CA LYS A 93 12.98 7.84 -1.37
C LYS A 93 13.19 6.73 -2.41
N GLU A 94 13.19 5.48 -1.97
CA GLU A 94 13.31 4.31 -2.83
C GLU A 94 11.97 3.78 -3.31
N LEU A 95 10.88 4.10 -2.59
CA LEU A 95 9.51 3.77 -3.01
C LEU A 95 8.54 4.85 -2.55
N THR A 96 7.34 4.84 -3.12
CA THR A 96 6.27 5.77 -2.76
C THR A 96 5.18 5.03 -1.99
N ILE A 97 4.83 5.55 -0.80
CA ILE A 97 3.72 5.04 0.00
C ILE A 97 2.48 5.89 -0.24
N MET A 98 1.35 5.21 -0.44
CA MET A 98 0.02 5.80 -0.51
C MET A 98 -0.88 5.11 0.50
N CYS A 99 -1.67 5.88 1.24
CA CYS A 99 -2.54 5.35 2.29
C CYS A 99 -4.00 5.43 1.86
N LEU A 100 -4.71 4.30 1.92
CA LEU A 100 -6.15 4.22 1.77
C LEU A 100 -6.77 4.00 3.15
N TYR A 101 -7.50 4.97 3.65
CA TYR A 101 -8.16 4.88 4.96
C TYR A 101 -9.46 4.12 4.81
N VAL A 102 -9.50 2.89 5.31
CA VAL A 102 -10.65 1.98 5.14
C VAL A 102 -11.56 1.95 6.35
N LYS A 103 -11.02 2.08 7.56
CA LYS A 103 -11.77 2.13 8.82
C LYS A 103 -11.19 3.17 9.77
N PRO A 104 -11.98 3.70 10.71
CA PRO A 104 -11.47 4.62 11.72
C PRO A 104 -10.29 4.03 12.50
N SER A 105 -9.30 4.86 12.78
CA SER A 105 -8.13 4.46 13.54
C SER A 105 -7.45 5.69 14.17
N LEU A 106 -6.50 5.43 15.05
CA LEU A 106 -5.61 6.45 15.59
C LEU A 106 -4.24 6.43 14.89
N ALA A 107 -4.25 6.27 13.57
CA ALA A 107 -3.02 6.18 12.78
C ALA A 107 -2.15 7.45 12.89
N ASP A 108 -2.76 8.61 13.10
CA ASP A 108 -2.06 9.87 13.34
C ASP A 108 -1.31 9.89 14.68
N GLN A 109 -1.71 9.06 15.63
CA GLN A 109 -1.09 8.92 16.95
C GLN A 109 -0.13 7.73 17.04
N TYR A 110 -0.14 6.84 16.04
CA TYR A 110 0.73 5.68 16.02
C TYR A 110 2.07 6.03 15.38
N VAL A 111 3.13 6.03 16.18
CA VAL A 111 4.47 6.42 15.73
C VAL A 111 5.33 5.18 15.50
N PHE A 112 5.83 5.05 14.28
CA PHE A 112 6.83 4.05 13.92
C PHE A 112 8.23 4.63 14.11
N LYS A 113 9.12 3.87 14.72
CA LYS A 113 10.55 4.14 14.74
C LYS A 113 11.21 3.26 13.69
N VAL A 114 11.73 3.86 12.64
CA VAL A 114 12.29 3.11 11.51
C VAL A 114 13.74 3.48 11.26
N PRO A 115 14.60 2.49 10.91
CA PRO A 115 15.97 2.77 10.57
C PRO A 115 16.05 3.49 9.22
N VAL A 116 16.85 4.55 9.18
CA VAL A 116 17.16 5.28 7.95
C VAL A 116 18.69 5.44 7.90
N GLY A 117 19.36 4.49 7.21
CA GLY A 117 20.82 4.40 7.26
C GLY A 117 21.30 4.05 8.66
N LYS A 118 22.19 4.87 9.24
CA LYS A 118 22.73 4.71 10.60
C LYS A 118 21.88 5.38 11.67
N ALA A 119 20.87 6.18 11.27
CA ALA A 119 19.95 6.87 12.17
C ALA A 119 18.61 6.14 12.24
N SER A 120 17.77 6.55 13.17
CA SER A 120 16.35 6.17 13.19
C SER A 120 15.49 7.41 13.07
N GLN A 121 14.32 7.27 12.45
CA GLN A 121 13.35 8.36 12.28
C GLN A 121 11.99 7.90 12.78
N GLU A 122 11.27 8.81 13.44
CA GLU A 122 9.90 8.58 13.85
C GLU A 122 8.95 9.08 12.77
N VAL A 123 7.93 8.28 12.43
CA VAL A 123 6.97 8.63 11.40
C VAL A 123 5.61 7.98 11.68
N ALA A 124 4.54 8.70 11.37
CA ALA A 124 3.18 8.18 11.33
C ALA A 124 2.74 7.97 9.89
N LEU A 125 1.80 7.03 9.65
CA LEU A 125 1.29 6.77 8.30
C LEU A 125 0.66 8.00 7.66
N THR A 126 0.07 8.88 8.46
CA THR A 126 -0.54 10.13 7.99
C THR A 126 0.45 11.14 7.40
N ALA A 127 1.75 10.92 7.55
CA ALA A 127 2.78 11.73 6.90
C ALA A 127 2.90 11.44 5.38
N PHE A 128 2.34 10.33 4.92
CA PHE A 128 2.42 9.93 3.51
C PHE A 128 1.16 10.35 2.75
N GLN A 129 1.21 10.24 1.42
CA GLN A 129 0.09 10.61 0.56
C GLN A 129 -1.17 9.81 0.90
N GLY A 130 -2.28 10.49 1.17
CA GLY A 130 -3.60 9.87 1.29
C GLY A 130 -4.27 9.70 -0.07
N LEU A 131 -4.84 8.54 -0.32
CA LEU A 131 -5.73 8.32 -1.46
C LEU A 131 -7.14 8.83 -1.16
N ASN A 132 -7.49 8.91 0.11
CA ASN A 132 -8.69 9.55 0.65
C ASN A 132 -8.35 10.23 1.98
N SER A 133 -9.33 10.91 2.57
CA SER A 133 -9.13 11.60 3.85
C SER A 133 -9.14 10.62 5.03
N PRO A 134 -8.21 10.75 5.99
CA PRO A 134 -8.29 10.00 7.24
C PRO A 134 -9.52 10.34 8.08
N LEU A 135 -10.16 11.49 7.82
CA LEU A 135 -11.39 11.92 8.51
C LEU A 135 -12.65 11.27 7.93
N LYS A 136 -12.56 10.66 6.73
CA LYS A 136 -13.66 9.97 6.06
C LYS A 136 -13.22 8.59 5.57
N PRO A 137 -12.91 7.65 6.47
CA PRO A 137 -12.59 6.29 6.05
C PRO A 137 -13.77 5.66 5.30
N LEU A 138 -13.48 4.74 4.38
CA LEU A 138 -14.50 4.15 3.51
C LEU A 138 -15.67 3.53 4.28
N SER A 139 -15.39 2.88 5.42
CA SER A 139 -16.43 2.22 6.23
C SER A 139 -17.44 3.19 6.84
N THR A 140 -17.09 4.47 6.99
CA THR A 140 -17.98 5.50 7.56
C THR A 140 -18.93 6.10 6.53
N ILE A 141 -18.74 5.79 5.26
CA ILE A 141 -19.62 6.22 4.18
C ILE A 141 -20.74 5.21 4.05
N ILE A 142 -21.92 5.54 4.62
CA ILE A 142 -23.05 4.63 4.73
C ILE A 142 -23.69 4.36 3.36
N ASN A 143 -23.81 5.41 2.52
CA ASN A 143 -24.40 5.27 1.18
C ASN A 143 -23.44 4.51 0.27
N LYS A 144 -23.92 3.38 -0.27
CA LYS A 144 -23.14 2.50 -1.13
C LYS A 144 -22.58 3.22 -2.36
N HIS A 145 -23.39 4.02 -3.03
CA HIS A 145 -22.95 4.74 -4.22
C HIS A 145 -21.86 5.78 -3.92
N LYS A 146 -22.00 6.50 -2.80
CA LYS A 146 -20.96 7.45 -2.35
C LYS A 146 -19.67 6.74 -1.97
N ARG A 147 -19.77 5.55 -1.39
CA ARG A 147 -18.59 4.75 -1.06
C ARG A 147 -17.88 4.26 -2.32
N GLU A 148 -18.63 3.82 -3.32
CA GLU A 148 -18.08 3.44 -4.62
C GLU A 148 -17.41 4.63 -5.32
N GLU A 149 -18.01 5.82 -5.27
CA GLU A 149 -17.41 7.05 -5.79
C GLU A 149 -16.10 7.40 -5.07
N ALA A 150 -16.08 7.28 -3.74
CA ALA A 150 -14.86 7.54 -2.96
C ALA A 150 -13.75 6.56 -3.31
N LEU A 151 -14.07 5.30 -3.52
CA LEU A 151 -13.11 4.29 -3.95
C LEU A 151 -12.61 4.57 -5.38
N GLU A 152 -13.48 4.95 -6.28
CA GLU A 152 -13.11 5.35 -7.65
C GLU A 152 -12.12 6.52 -7.64
N GLN A 153 -12.40 7.55 -6.85
CA GLN A 153 -11.49 8.70 -6.71
C GLN A 153 -10.14 8.29 -6.14
N ALA A 154 -10.13 7.40 -5.15
CA ALA A 154 -8.90 6.85 -4.60
C ALA A 154 -8.12 6.07 -5.67
N GLY A 155 -8.80 5.26 -6.46
CA GLY A 155 -8.20 4.53 -7.59
C GLY A 155 -7.59 5.45 -8.64
N ARG A 156 -8.27 6.57 -8.96
CA ARG A 156 -7.75 7.59 -9.88
C ARG A 156 -6.48 8.24 -9.36
N LYS A 157 -6.44 8.58 -8.08
CA LYS A 157 -5.22 9.12 -7.44
C LYS A 157 -4.08 8.11 -7.44
N LEU A 158 -4.39 6.85 -7.17
CA LEU A 158 -3.42 5.76 -7.22
C LEU A 158 -2.79 5.66 -8.62
N VAL A 159 -3.61 5.55 -9.65
CA VAL A 159 -3.14 5.46 -11.04
C VAL A 159 -2.33 6.70 -11.44
N ALA A 160 -2.80 7.89 -11.10
CA ALA A 160 -2.09 9.13 -11.39
C ALA A 160 -0.70 9.15 -10.75
N THR A 161 -0.60 8.71 -9.50
CA THR A 161 0.68 8.63 -8.79
C THR A 161 1.61 7.60 -9.43
N LEU A 162 1.08 6.41 -9.79
CA LEU A 162 1.87 5.38 -10.45
C LEU A 162 2.44 5.85 -11.79
N LYS A 163 1.71 6.69 -12.53
CA LYS A 163 2.17 7.26 -13.80
C LYS A 163 3.34 8.24 -13.61
N THR A 164 3.48 8.85 -12.44
CA THR A 164 4.55 9.79 -12.15
C THR A 164 5.81 9.14 -11.61
N LEU A 165 5.78 7.86 -11.26
CA LEU A 165 6.93 7.17 -10.70
C LEU A 165 8.09 7.13 -11.68
N LYS A 166 9.27 7.50 -11.19
CA LYS A 166 10.52 7.29 -11.94
C LYS A 166 10.82 5.79 -11.99
N ARG A 167 10.79 5.25 -13.19
CA ARG A 167 11.10 3.84 -13.42
C ARG A 167 12.54 3.71 -13.89
N PRO A 168 13.21 2.58 -13.59
CA PRO A 168 14.54 2.37 -14.15
C PRO A 168 14.44 2.42 -15.68
N LYS A 169 15.28 3.26 -16.29
CA LYS A 169 15.39 3.31 -17.75
C LYS A 169 15.72 1.91 -18.24
N LYS A 170 14.95 1.41 -19.20
CA LYS A 170 15.35 0.20 -19.92
C LYS A 170 16.76 0.45 -20.45
N ARG A 171 17.73 -0.34 -19.99
CA ARG A 171 19.04 -0.38 -20.65
C ARG A 171 18.77 -0.91 -22.05
N ARG A 172 19.04 -0.08 -23.03
CA ARG A 172 19.01 -0.51 -24.45
C ARG A 172 20.14 -1.50 -24.70
#